data_80363ce1a5705f4c960f997a6ad06ffe
#
_entry.id   80363ce1a5705f4c960f997a6ad06ffe
#
_cell.length_a   1.000
_cell.length_b   1.000
_cell.length_c   1.000
_cell.angle_alpha   90.00
_cell.angle_beta   90.00
_cell.angle_gamma   90.00
#
_symmetry.space_group_name_H-M   'P 1'
#
loop_
_entity.id
_entity.type
_entity.pdbx_description
1 polymer ?
#
loop_
_entity_poly.entity_id
_entity_poly.type
_entity_poly.pdbx_seq_one_letter_code
_entity_poly.pdbx_strand_id
1 'polypeptide(L)'
;IREAIHAARDVGRLRESPLPVVASVTFTRDDRTLLGDEPMKVARTLRDAGADVIGVNCSGGPAQLLRILRQMKQAVPDGKFWVKPNAGWPEQVGGRIMYPADADYFGDYALSFREAGAAVVGGCCGTTPQHVAAMKKALDSSARSSVLIQTSDVFETSEVSETEPPTQFAQKLGRGEFSIAVEMDPPRGLATHKLLAGASLLADAGADVINVADSPMARMRMSAWAVCDVVQRKVGVE
;
A
#
# COMPACT_ATOMS: atom_id res chain seq x y z
N ILE A 1 2.43 6.17 -11.66
CA ILE A 1 3.68 5.41 -11.71
C ILE A 1 4.19 5.16 -13.14
N ARG A 2 3.33 4.91 -14.15
CA ARG A 2 3.75 4.71 -15.56
C ARG A 2 4.56 5.90 -16.07
N GLU A 3 4.04 7.11 -15.96
CA GLU A 3 4.73 8.34 -16.40
C GLU A 3 6.10 8.51 -15.74
N ALA A 4 6.22 8.14 -14.46
CA ALA A 4 7.51 8.18 -13.76
C ALA A 4 8.52 7.16 -14.34
N ILE A 5 8.05 5.96 -14.70
CA ILE A 5 8.88 4.93 -15.35
C ILE A 5 9.31 5.43 -16.73
N HIS A 6 8.39 5.96 -17.54
CA HIS A 6 8.70 6.50 -18.86
C HIS A 6 9.72 7.64 -18.76
N ALA A 7 9.52 8.61 -17.87
CA ALA A 7 10.46 9.70 -17.64
C ALA A 7 11.86 9.21 -17.24
N ALA A 8 11.93 8.21 -16.33
CA ALA A 8 13.19 7.59 -15.93
C ALA A 8 13.88 6.89 -17.12
N ARG A 9 13.11 6.23 -17.99
CA ARG A 9 13.63 5.62 -19.22
C ARG A 9 14.15 6.64 -20.22
N ASP A 10 13.42 7.72 -20.41
CA ASP A 10 13.84 8.78 -21.35
C ASP A 10 15.14 9.45 -20.89
N VAL A 11 15.28 9.77 -19.60
CA VAL A 11 16.54 10.27 -19.04
C VAL A 11 17.64 9.21 -19.15
N GLY A 12 17.32 7.93 -18.91
CA GLY A 12 18.28 6.83 -19.04
C GLY A 12 18.87 6.69 -20.46
N ARG A 13 18.07 6.94 -21.50
CA ARG A 13 18.52 6.90 -22.91
C ARG A 13 19.55 7.97 -23.26
N LEU A 14 19.60 9.05 -22.49
CA LEU A 14 20.58 10.14 -22.67
C LEU A 14 21.95 9.81 -22.05
N ARG A 15 22.08 8.69 -21.37
CA ARG A 15 23.31 8.24 -20.71
C ARG A 15 24.03 7.20 -21.57
N GLU A 16 25.35 7.22 -21.52
CA GLU A 16 26.19 6.17 -22.15
C GLU A 16 25.89 4.77 -21.59
N SER A 17 25.50 4.70 -20.31
CA SER A 17 25.09 3.46 -19.64
C SER A 17 23.73 3.67 -18.98
N PRO A 18 22.64 3.10 -19.53
CA PRO A 18 21.32 3.19 -18.95
C PRO A 18 21.25 2.53 -17.56
N LEU A 19 20.64 3.23 -16.60
CA LEU A 19 20.41 2.68 -15.27
C LEU A 19 19.16 1.81 -15.25
N PRO A 20 19.16 0.70 -14.49
CA PRO A 20 17.97 -0.10 -14.31
C PRO A 20 16.88 0.67 -13.54
N VAL A 21 15.64 0.54 -13.97
CA VAL A 21 14.48 1.16 -13.35
C VAL A 21 13.80 0.15 -12.44
N VAL A 22 13.77 0.43 -11.14
CA VAL A 22 13.02 -0.32 -10.13
C VAL A 22 11.74 0.41 -9.83
N ALA A 23 10.59 -0.20 -10.11
CA ALA A 23 9.28 0.35 -9.76
C ALA A 23 8.63 -0.45 -8.64
N SER A 24 8.35 0.18 -7.51
CA SER A 24 7.82 -0.48 -6.32
C SER A 24 6.47 0.08 -5.91
N VAL A 25 5.58 -0.79 -5.48
CA VAL A 25 4.19 -0.45 -5.08
C VAL A 25 3.90 -1.01 -3.69
N THR A 26 3.04 -0.32 -2.97
CA THR A 26 2.52 -0.72 -1.66
C THR A 26 1.09 -1.21 -1.80
N PHE A 27 0.72 -2.20 -1.00
CA PHE A 27 -0.61 -2.80 -0.95
C PHE A 27 -1.25 -2.60 0.43
N THR A 28 -2.56 -2.50 0.45
CA THR A 28 -3.39 -2.46 1.65
C THR A 28 -3.53 -3.86 2.27
N ARG A 29 -4.27 -3.99 3.38
CA ARG A 29 -4.43 -5.28 4.08
C ARG A 29 -5.11 -6.37 3.23
N ASP A 30 -5.93 -5.96 2.29
CA ASP A 30 -6.69 -6.81 1.35
C ASP A 30 -5.95 -7.11 0.05
N ASP A 31 -4.62 -6.91 0.03
CA ASP A 31 -3.74 -7.15 -1.11
C ASP A 31 -4.10 -6.32 -2.36
N ARG A 32 -4.64 -5.12 -2.17
CA ARG A 32 -4.96 -4.19 -3.25
C ARG A 32 -4.16 -2.90 -3.13
N THR A 33 -3.92 -2.23 -4.24
CA THR A 33 -3.41 -0.86 -4.21
C THR A 33 -4.50 0.09 -3.68
N LEU A 34 -4.15 1.33 -3.34
CA LEU A 34 -5.14 2.35 -2.96
C LEU A 34 -6.20 2.60 -4.04
N LEU A 35 -5.91 2.27 -5.29
CA LEU A 35 -6.84 2.36 -6.42
C LEU A 35 -7.58 1.05 -6.70
N GLY A 36 -7.46 0.03 -5.83
CA GLY A 36 -8.13 -1.25 -5.94
C GLY A 36 -7.46 -2.28 -6.87
N ASP A 37 -6.31 -1.97 -7.45
CA ASP A 37 -5.63 -2.90 -8.36
C ASP A 37 -5.03 -4.09 -7.63
N GLU A 38 -5.18 -5.27 -8.21
CA GLU A 38 -4.62 -6.54 -7.75
C GLU A 38 -3.13 -6.70 -8.09
N PRO A 39 -2.37 -7.52 -7.32
CA PRO A 39 -0.94 -7.73 -7.54
C PRO A 39 -0.60 -8.20 -8.97
N MET A 40 -1.40 -9.09 -9.54
CA MET A 40 -1.18 -9.59 -10.89
C MET A 40 -1.30 -8.49 -11.95
N LYS A 41 -2.32 -7.63 -11.83
CA LYS A 41 -2.52 -6.47 -12.73
C LYS A 41 -1.38 -5.47 -12.58
N VAL A 42 -0.99 -5.17 -11.34
CA VAL A 42 0.13 -4.27 -11.04
C VAL A 42 1.43 -4.78 -11.66
N ALA A 43 1.76 -6.06 -11.48
CA ALA A 43 2.98 -6.64 -12.03
C ALA A 43 3.06 -6.50 -13.56
N ARG A 44 1.98 -6.84 -14.27
CA ARG A 44 1.90 -6.66 -15.74
C ARG A 44 2.05 -5.18 -16.11
N THR A 45 1.33 -4.30 -15.44
CA THR A 45 1.36 -2.85 -15.71
C THR A 45 2.77 -2.26 -15.56
N LEU A 46 3.50 -2.65 -14.51
CA LEU A 46 4.86 -2.15 -14.27
C LEU A 46 5.85 -2.70 -15.31
N ARG A 47 5.75 -3.99 -15.65
CA ARG A 47 6.54 -4.59 -16.72
C ARG A 47 6.29 -3.90 -18.06
N ASP A 48 5.03 -3.74 -18.45
CA ASP A 48 4.65 -3.16 -19.73
C ASP A 48 5.03 -1.68 -19.83
N ALA A 49 5.10 -0.96 -18.71
CA ALA A 49 5.64 0.40 -18.63
C ALA A 49 7.18 0.45 -18.73
N GLY A 50 7.87 -0.70 -18.68
CA GLY A 50 9.32 -0.78 -18.85
C GLY A 50 10.12 -0.82 -17.56
N ALA A 51 9.56 -1.22 -16.43
CA ALA A 51 10.34 -1.47 -15.22
C ALA A 51 11.25 -2.70 -15.41
N ASP A 52 12.54 -2.58 -15.09
CA ASP A 52 13.48 -3.70 -15.10
C ASP A 52 13.29 -4.62 -13.90
N VAL A 53 12.87 -4.05 -12.78
CA VAL A 53 12.58 -4.77 -11.54
C VAL A 53 11.24 -4.29 -10.99
N ILE A 54 10.38 -5.25 -10.70
CA ILE A 54 9.05 -5.02 -10.14
C ILE A 54 9.14 -5.16 -8.63
N GLY A 55 8.81 -4.10 -7.90
CA GLY A 55 8.95 -4.05 -6.46
C GLY A 55 7.63 -4.09 -5.70
N VAL A 56 7.68 -4.71 -4.52
CA VAL A 56 6.68 -4.55 -3.48
C VAL A 56 7.35 -4.18 -2.16
N ASN A 57 6.86 -3.13 -1.51
CA ASN A 57 7.43 -2.66 -0.25
C ASN A 57 6.36 -2.23 0.75
N CYS A 58 6.79 -1.95 1.97
CA CYS A 58 5.90 -1.56 3.09
C CYS A 58 4.79 -2.60 3.30
N SER A 59 3.54 -2.22 3.10
CA SER A 59 2.36 -3.06 3.32
C SER A 59 2.35 -3.63 4.75
N GLY A 60 2.04 -4.90 4.91
CA GLY A 60 2.18 -5.60 6.18
C GLY A 60 3.57 -6.17 6.39
N GLY A 61 3.62 -7.29 7.06
CA GLY A 61 4.87 -8.03 7.31
C GLY A 61 5.25 -8.97 6.16
N PRO A 62 6.29 -9.76 6.38
CA PRO A 62 6.82 -10.71 5.41
C PRO A 62 5.79 -11.68 4.83
N ALA A 63 4.86 -12.19 5.65
CA ALA A 63 3.83 -13.12 5.20
C ALA A 63 2.95 -12.56 4.08
N GLN A 64 2.49 -11.32 4.22
CA GLN A 64 1.70 -10.66 3.20
C GLN A 64 2.49 -10.46 1.91
N LEU A 65 3.71 -9.95 2.01
CA LEU A 65 4.51 -9.69 0.83
C LEU A 65 4.90 -10.96 0.08
N LEU A 66 5.05 -12.09 0.77
CA LEU A 66 5.28 -13.39 0.13
C LEU A 66 4.07 -13.83 -0.69
N ARG A 67 2.86 -13.63 -0.16
CA ARG A 67 1.61 -13.92 -0.88
C ARG A 67 1.48 -13.03 -2.12
N ILE A 68 1.74 -11.73 -2.00
CA ILE A 68 1.72 -10.78 -3.12
C ILE A 68 2.79 -11.13 -4.16
N LEU A 69 4.03 -11.41 -3.73
CA LEU A 69 5.11 -11.81 -4.64
C LEU A 69 4.73 -13.02 -5.50
N ARG A 70 4.12 -14.04 -4.91
CA ARG A 70 3.68 -15.24 -5.64
C ARG A 70 2.67 -14.91 -6.73
N GLN A 71 1.69 -14.07 -6.43
CA GLN A 71 0.71 -13.60 -7.42
C GLN A 71 1.38 -12.78 -8.53
N MET A 72 2.29 -11.87 -8.17
CA MET A 72 3.04 -11.08 -9.15
C MET A 72 3.93 -11.98 -10.04
N LYS A 73 4.60 -12.97 -9.45
CA LYS A 73 5.44 -13.94 -10.17
C LYS A 73 4.63 -14.82 -11.10
N GLN A 74 3.42 -15.21 -10.71
CA GLN A 74 2.51 -15.94 -11.59
C GLN A 74 2.11 -15.12 -12.82
N ALA A 75 1.91 -13.81 -12.65
CA ALA A 75 1.54 -12.90 -13.75
C ALA A 75 2.70 -12.55 -14.67
N VAL A 76 3.94 -12.55 -14.16
CA VAL A 76 5.18 -12.20 -14.87
C VAL A 76 6.27 -13.21 -14.48
N PRO A 77 6.23 -14.44 -15.02
CA PRO A 77 7.13 -15.54 -14.59
C PRO A 77 8.63 -15.26 -14.80
N ASP A 78 8.98 -14.51 -15.82
CA ASP A 78 10.34 -14.08 -16.17
C ASP A 78 10.79 -12.79 -15.49
N GLY A 79 9.89 -12.12 -14.74
CA GLY A 79 10.16 -10.87 -14.06
C GLY A 79 11.20 -11.00 -12.94
N LYS A 80 11.99 -9.94 -12.76
CA LYS A 80 12.84 -9.73 -11.59
C LYS A 80 12.04 -9.00 -10.51
N PHE A 81 12.08 -9.53 -9.30
CA PHE A 81 11.29 -8.96 -8.20
C PHE A 81 12.15 -8.46 -7.05
N TRP A 82 11.71 -7.35 -6.47
CA TRP A 82 12.27 -6.73 -5.28
C TRP A 82 11.22 -6.73 -4.17
N VAL A 83 11.58 -7.23 -2.99
CA VAL A 83 10.65 -7.34 -1.85
C VAL A 83 11.24 -6.70 -0.59
N LYS A 84 10.53 -5.73 0.00
CA LYS A 84 10.93 -5.02 1.21
C LYS A 84 9.76 -4.87 2.19
N PRO A 85 9.44 -5.87 3.02
CA PRO A 85 8.38 -5.79 4.00
C PRO A 85 8.69 -4.83 5.15
N ASN A 86 7.64 -4.35 5.80
CA ASN A 86 7.73 -3.80 7.16
C ASN A 86 8.06 -4.92 8.16
N ALA A 87 8.55 -4.57 9.33
CA ALA A 87 8.70 -5.52 10.44
C ALA A 87 7.33 -5.87 11.09
N GLY A 88 6.38 -6.27 10.28
CA GLY A 88 4.98 -6.52 10.63
C GLY A 88 4.08 -5.31 10.40
N TRP A 89 2.80 -5.46 10.71
CA TRP A 89 1.87 -4.34 10.76
C TRP A 89 2.22 -3.41 11.91
N PRO A 90 2.16 -2.09 11.72
CA PRO A 90 2.37 -1.17 12.82
C PRO A 90 1.25 -1.31 13.87
N GLU A 91 1.64 -1.49 15.11
CA GLU A 91 0.75 -1.54 16.27
C GLU A 91 1.01 -0.34 17.17
N GLN A 92 -0.05 0.24 17.72
CA GLN A 92 0.07 1.34 18.67
C GLN A 92 0.05 0.79 20.10
N VAL A 93 1.22 0.83 20.77
CA VAL A 93 1.38 0.37 22.14
C VAL A 93 1.88 1.52 23.00
N GLY A 94 1.10 1.93 24.00
CA GLY A 94 1.47 3.02 24.91
C GLY A 94 1.77 4.35 24.21
N GLY A 95 1.07 4.65 23.10
CA GLY A 95 1.27 5.88 22.31
C GLY A 95 2.48 5.84 21.37
N ARG A 96 3.15 4.71 21.25
CA ARG A 96 4.28 4.48 20.31
C ARG A 96 3.87 3.49 19.23
N ILE A 97 4.39 3.71 18.04
CA ILE A 97 4.25 2.74 16.93
C ILE A 97 5.31 1.66 17.13
N MET A 98 4.85 0.41 17.25
CA MET A 98 5.69 -0.77 17.37
C MET A 98 5.50 -1.67 16.14
N TYR A 99 6.58 -2.36 15.77
CA TYR A 99 6.56 -3.35 14.70
C TYR A 99 6.90 -4.70 15.32
N PRO A 100 5.98 -5.70 15.29
CA PRO A 100 6.11 -6.91 16.13
C PRO A 100 7.02 -8.00 15.57
N ALA A 101 7.39 -7.94 14.27
CA ALA A 101 8.22 -8.99 13.67
C ALA A 101 9.68 -8.86 14.10
N ASP A 102 10.28 -9.95 14.53
CA ASP A 102 11.67 -10.02 14.96
C ASP A 102 12.64 -10.37 13.80
N ALA A 103 13.92 -10.39 14.10
CA ALA A 103 14.99 -10.64 13.13
C ALA A 103 14.99 -12.08 12.61
N ASP A 104 14.72 -13.07 13.46
CA ASP A 104 14.74 -14.49 13.07
C ASP A 104 13.60 -14.78 12.08
N TYR A 105 12.42 -14.23 12.34
CA TYR A 105 11.28 -14.29 11.42
C TYR A 105 11.63 -13.71 10.03
N PHE A 106 12.41 -12.62 9.98
CA PHE A 106 12.88 -12.07 8.72
C PHE A 106 13.89 -12.98 8.00
N GLY A 107 14.74 -13.67 8.74
CA GLY A 107 15.66 -14.66 8.20
C GLY A 107 14.92 -15.80 7.48
N ASP A 108 13.93 -16.38 8.13
CA ASP A 108 13.11 -17.46 7.58
C ASP A 108 12.35 -17.01 6.31
N TYR A 109 11.77 -15.82 6.34
CA TYR A 109 11.06 -15.28 5.18
C TYR A 109 11.99 -14.87 4.04
N ALA A 110 13.25 -14.49 4.30
CA ALA A 110 14.22 -14.22 3.24
C ALA A 110 14.45 -15.46 2.35
N LEU A 111 14.51 -16.64 2.95
CA LEU A 111 14.57 -17.91 2.20
C LEU A 111 13.30 -18.13 1.36
N SER A 112 12.13 -17.89 1.96
CA SER A 112 10.83 -18.01 1.27
C SER A 112 10.72 -17.07 0.09
N PHE A 113 11.18 -15.82 0.23
CA PHE A 113 11.22 -14.84 -0.86
C PHE A 113 12.14 -15.28 -2.00
N ARG A 114 13.34 -15.79 -1.67
CA ARG A 114 14.27 -16.34 -2.67
C ARG A 114 13.62 -17.49 -3.43
N GLU A 115 13.01 -18.46 -2.73
CA GLU A 115 12.33 -19.60 -3.33
C GLU A 115 11.12 -19.19 -4.18
N ALA A 116 10.40 -18.13 -3.80
CA ALA A 116 9.32 -17.55 -4.57
C ALA A 116 9.81 -16.71 -5.77
N GLY A 117 11.13 -16.56 -5.96
CA GLY A 117 11.73 -15.90 -7.12
C GLY A 117 12.02 -14.41 -6.94
N ALA A 118 12.17 -13.92 -5.71
CA ALA A 118 12.71 -12.59 -5.47
C ALA A 118 14.20 -12.54 -5.86
N ALA A 119 14.58 -11.53 -6.65
CA ALA A 119 15.96 -11.24 -7.00
C ALA A 119 16.64 -10.36 -5.95
N VAL A 120 15.86 -9.54 -5.25
CA VAL A 120 16.33 -8.63 -4.20
C VAL A 120 15.38 -8.69 -3.02
N VAL A 121 15.93 -8.84 -1.81
CA VAL A 121 15.19 -8.76 -0.56
C VAL A 121 15.79 -7.69 0.34
N GLY A 122 14.97 -7.08 1.18
CA GLY A 122 15.38 -6.06 2.12
C GLY A 122 14.33 -5.83 3.18
N GLY A 123 14.35 -4.67 3.81
CA GLY A 123 13.38 -4.27 4.81
C GLY A 123 12.87 -2.84 4.57
N CYS A 124 11.72 -2.52 5.17
CA CYS A 124 11.09 -1.20 5.14
C CYS A 124 10.85 -0.72 6.58
N CYS A 125 9.70 -0.18 6.90
CA CYS A 125 9.42 0.41 8.21
C CYS A 125 9.58 -0.60 9.35
N GLY A 126 10.18 -0.16 10.45
CA GLY A 126 10.43 -0.99 11.64
C GLY A 126 11.61 -1.98 11.51
N THR A 127 12.20 -2.14 10.34
CA THR A 127 13.39 -3.01 10.20
C THR A 127 14.65 -2.34 10.72
N THR A 128 15.51 -3.14 11.31
CA THR A 128 16.77 -2.73 11.96
C THR A 128 17.96 -3.45 11.31
N PRO A 129 19.21 -3.06 11.61
CA PRO A 129 20.39 -3.79 11.15
C PRO A 129 20.36 -5.28 11.49
N GLN A 130 19.75 -5.67 12.62
CA GLN A 130 19.62 -7.08 13.03
C GLN A 130 18.74 -7.88 12.06
N HIS A 131 17.63 -7.31 11.58
CA HIS A 131 16.79 -7.93 10.54
C HIS A 131 17.58 -8.16 9.25
N VAL A 132 18.36 -7.16 8.83
CA VAL A 132 19.20 -7.26 7.61
C VAL A 132 20.27 -8.33 7.79
N ALA A 133 20.93 -8.38 8.95
CA ALA A 133 21.94 -9.39 9.28
C ALA A 133 21.36 -10.81 9.27
N ALA A 134 20.14 -10.98 9.83
CA ALA A 134 19.46 -12.28 9.84
C ALA A 134 19.10 -12.74 8.42
N MET A 135 18.53 -11.85 7.59
CA MET A 135 18.25 -12.14 6.18
C MET A 135 19.53 -12.52 5.42
N LYS A 136 20.62 -11.76 5.58
CA LYS A 136 21.91 -12.04 4.94
C LYS A 136 22.44 -13.41 5.35
N LYS A 137 22.47 -13.69 6.66
CA LYS A 137 22.92 -14.98 7.21
C LYS A 137 22.10 -16.14 6.65
N ALA A 138 20.77 -16.00 6.58
CA ALA A 138 19.90 -17.02 6.04
C ALA A 138 20.15 -17.26 4.54
N LEU A 139 20.27 -16.19 3.74
CA LEU A 139 20.49 -16.26 2.30
C LEU A 139 21.87 -16.79 1.90
N ASP A 140 22.92 -16.57 2.73
CA ASP A 140 24.26 -17.13 2.54
C ASP A 140 24.33 -18.62 2.90
N SER A 141 23.37 -19.10 3.67
CA SER A 141 23.25 -20.52 3.99
C SER A 141 22.66 -21.29 2.80
N SER A 142 23.00 -22.56 2.66
CA SER A 142 22.34 -23.47 1.70
C SER A 142 20.98 -23.98 2.19
N ALA A 143 20.44 -23.39 3.27
CA ALA A 143 19.19 -23.80 3.85
C ALA A 143 17.99 -23.52 2.93
N ARG A 144 16.98 -24.37 3.03
CA ARG A 144 15.66 -24.13 2.44
C ARG A 144 14.76 -23.46 3.48
N SER A 145 13.71 -22.79 3.01
CA SER A 145 12.72 -22.20 3.89
C SER A 145 12.04 -23.27 4.75
N SER A 146 11.95 -23.02 6.05
CA SER A 146 11.15 -23.80 7.01
C SER A 146 9.71 -23.28 7.14
N VAL A 147 9.39 -22.17 6.49
CA VAL A 147 8.05 -21.55 6.56
C VAL A 147 7.04 -22.42 5.82
N LEU A 148 6.28 -23.19 6.59
CA LEU A 148 5.09 -23.88 6.11
C LEU A 148 3.98 -22.86 5.99
N ILE A 149 3.75 -22.37 4.79
CA ILE A 149 2.58 -21.55 4.53
C ILE A 149 1.39 -22.51 4.46
N GLN A 150 0.57 -22.46 5.48
CA GLN A 150 -0.75 -23.07 5.39
C GLN A 150 -1.51 -22.32 4.28
N THR A 151 -1.90 -23.05 3.25
CA THR A 151 -2.71 -22.54 2.14
C THR A 151 -4.11 -22.07 2.58
N SER A 152 -4.43 -22.21 3.87
CA SER A 152 -5.67 -21.77 4.48
C SER A 152 -5.76 -20.24 4.68
N ASP A 153 -4.68 -19.48 4.50
CA ASP A 153 -4.74 -18.02 4.47
C ASP A 153 -5.01 -17.44 3.05
N VAL A 154 -5.45 -18.27 2.14
CA VAL A 154 -6.30 -17.78 1.07
C VAL A 154 -7.59 -17.39 1.78
N PHE A 155 -7.71 -16.11 2.16
CA PHE A 155 -9.05 -15.54 2.21
C PHE A 155 -9.66 -15.93 0.87
N GLU A 156 -10.61 -16.87 0.90
CA GLU A 156 -11.58 -16.92 -0.15
C GLU A 156 -12.01 -15.46 -0.26
N THR A 157 -11.59 -14.81 -1.33
CA THR A 157 -12.31 -13.67 -1.81
C THR A 157 -13.67 -14.26 -2.09
N SER A 158 -14.52 -14.29 -1.05
CA SER A 158 -15.93 -14.23 -1.29
C SER A 158 -16.02 -13.09 -2.28
N GLU A 159 -16.40 -13.43 -3.49
CA GLU A 159 -16.89 -12.45 -4.44
C GLU A 159 -17.95 -11.68 -3.70
N VAL A 160 -17.55 -10.60 -3.03
CA VAL A 160 -18.43 -9.55 -2.61
C VAL A 160 -18.79 -8.87 -3.93
N SER A 161 -19.58 -9.60 -4.71
CA SER A 161 -20.40 -9.05 -5.76
C SER A 161 -21.61 -8.40 -5.11
N GLU A 162 -21.38 -7.53 -4.17
CA GLU A 162 -22.23 -6.41 -3.89
C GLU A 162 -21.55 -5.22 -4.51
N THR A 163 -21.83 -4.99 -5.80
CA THR A 163 -21.66 -3.69 -6.41
C THR A 163 -22.59 -2.78 -5.63
N GLU A 164 -22.05 -2.15 -4.58
CA GLU A 164 -22.74 -1.03 -3.96
C GLU A 164 -23.13 -0.06 -5.10
N PRO A 165 -24.37 0.45 -5.08
CA PRO A 165 -24.77 1.41 -6.10
C PRO A 165 -23.78 2.57 -6.09
N PRO A 166 -23.41 3.11 -7.27
CA PRO A 166 -22.41 4.17 -7.34
C PRO A 166 -22.86 5.35 -6.49
N THR A 167 -21.93 5.93 -5.74
CA THR A 167 -22.17 7.08 -4.87
C THR A 167 -22.68 8.27 -5.67
N GLN A 168 -23.26 9.29 -5.03
CA GLN A 168 -23.76 10.48 -5.72
C GLN A 168 -22.65 11.19 -6.48
N PHE A 169 -21.46 11.29 -5.87
CA PHE A 169 -20.27 11.86 -6.50
C PHE A 169 -19.83 11.05 -7.74
N ALA A 170 -19.78 9.72 -7.62
CA ALA A 170 -19.44 8.86 -8.75
C ALA A 170 -20.46 8.97 -9.90
N GLN A 171 -21.75 9.08 -9.58
CA GLN A 171 -22.80 9.30 -10.58
C GLN A 171 -22.63 10.67 -11.30
N LYS A 172 -22.33 11.73 -10.53
CA LYS A 172 -22.09 13.07 -11.06
C LYS A 172 -20.91 13.10 -12.01
N LEU A 173 -19.80 12.47 -11.63
CA LEU A 173 -18.62 12.32 -12.49
C LEU A 173 -18.93 11.50 -13.75
N GLY A 174 -19.69 10.41 -13.63
CA GLY A 174 -20.10 9.59 -14.76
C GLY A 174 -20.97 10.34 -15.80
N ARG A 175 -21.69 11.37 -15.37
CA ARG A 175 -22.47 12.27 -16.24
C ARG A 175 -21.64 13.44 -16.80
N GLY A 176 -20.36 13.57 -16.44
CA GLY A 176 -19.50 14.68 -16.85
C GLY A 176 -19.87 16.02 -16.21
N GLU A 177 -20.59 16.01 -15.09
CA GLU A 177 -21.00 17.21 -14.38
C GLU A 177 -19.83 17.78 -13.56
N PHE A 178 -19.78 19.12 -13.45
CA PHE A 178 -18.79 19.80 -12.63
C PHE A 178 -18.99 19.44 -11.15
N SER A 179 -17.92 19.08 -10.47
CA SER A 179 -17.93 18.64 -9.07
C SER A 179 -17.02 19.51 -8.21
N ILE A 180 -17.47 19.83 -7.00
CA ILE A 180 -16.75 20.65 -6.02
C ILE A 180 -16.23 19.77 -4.91
N ALA A 181 -14.91 19.67 -4.79
CA ALA A 181 -14.22 18.99 -3.70
C ALA A 181 -13.59 20.03 -2.77
N VAL A 182 -13.77 19.88 -1.45
CA VAL A 182 -13.20 20.79 -0.45
C VAL A 182 -12.37 19.97 0.54
N GLU A 183 -11.15 20.43 0.85
CA GLU A 183 -10.31 19.79 1.87
C GLU A 183 -10.62 20.34 3.26
N MET A 184 -10.66 19.46 4.24
CA MET A 184 -10.88 19.79 5.64
C MET A 184 -9.84 19.10 6.53
N ASP A 185 -9.23 19.85 7.42
CA ASP A 185 -8.28 19.32 8.42
C ASP A 185 -9.00 18.63 9.58
N PRO A 186 -8.58 17.42 9.99
CA PRO A 186 -9.06 16.79 11.21
C PRO A 186 -8.74 17.64 12.45
N PRO A 187 -9.57 17.57 13.50
CA PRO A 187 -9.30 18.29 14.74
C PRO A 187 -8.06 17.73 15.47
N ARG A 188 -7.41 18.55 16.27
CA ARG A 188 -6.25 18.15 17.10
C ARG A 188 -6.62 17.27 18.30
N GLY A 189 -7.88 17.21 18.65
CA GLY A 189 -8.43 16.45 19.76
C GLY A 189 -9.71 15.73 19.37
N LEU A 190 -10.46 15.23 20.34
CA LEU A 190 -11.66 14.43 20.11
C LEU A 190 -12.95 15.27 19.90
N ALA A 191 -12.88 16.59 20.02
CA ALA A 191 -14.02 17.47 19.87
C ALA A 191 -14.37 17.71 18.40
N THR A 192 -15.46 17.13 17.91
CA THR A 192 -15.88 17.19 16.49
C THR A 192 -16.90 18.28 16.19
N HIS A 193 -17.44 19.01 17.17
CA HIS A 193 -18.53 19.96 16.95
C HIS A 193 -18.22 21.08 15.95
N LYS A 194 -17.00 21.65 15.98
CA LYS A 194 -16.56 22.68 15.02
C LYS A 194 -16.37 22.09 13.61
N LEU A 195 -15.84 20.89 13.55
CA LEU A 195 -15.65 20.16 12.29
C LEU A 195 -17.01 19.88 11.64
N LEU A 196 -17.96 19.36 12.38
CA LEU A 196 -19.30 19.07 11.88
C LEU A 196 -20.05 20.33 11.44
N ALA A 197 -19.94 21.42 12.20
CA ALA A 197 -20.52 22.70 11.80
C ALA A 197 -19.91 23.21 10.47
N GLY A 198 -18.58 23.10 10.33
CA GLY A 198 -17.90 23.43 9.07
C GLY A 198 -18.31 22.54 7.90
N ALA A 199 -18.41 21.23 8.13
CA ALA A 199 -18.87 20.28 7.11
C ALA A 199 -20.30 20.56 6.66
N SER A 200 -21.20 20.86 7.59
CA SER A 200 -22.59 21.28 7.24
C SER A 200 -22.61 22.55 6.39
N LEU A 201 -21.84 23.57 6.75
CA LEU A 201 -21.75 24.80 5.95
C LEU A 201 -21.21 24.54 4.53
N LEU A 202 -20.25 23.64 4.38
CA LEU A 202 -19.70 23.26 3.08
C LEU A 202 -20.73 22.48 2.24
N ALA A 203 -21.45 21.55 2.86
CA ALA A 203 -22.53 20.81 2.19
C ALA A 203 -23.65 21.76 1.74
N ASP A 204 -24.10 22.69 2.62
CA ASP A 204 -25.11 23.70 2.30
C ASP A 204 -24.65 24.66 1.20
N ALA A 205 -23.35 24.91 1.09
CA ALA A 205 -22.74 25.71 0.04
C ALA A 205 -22.58 24.94 -1.31
N GLY A 206 -22.90 23.65 -1.34
CA GLY A 206 -22.89 22.83 -2.55
C GLY A 206 -21.59 22.06 -2.80
N ALA A 207 -20.79 21.79 -1.76
CA ALA A 207 -19.70 20.85 -1.87
C ALA A 207 -20.22 19.42 -2.11
N ASP A 208 -19.69 18.75 -3.12
CA ASP A 208 -20.07 17.39 -3.48
C ASP A 208 -19.31 16.34 -2.66
N VAL A 209 -18.07 16.65 -2.30
CA VAL A 209 -17.22 15.77 -1.51
C VAL A 209 -16.31 16.57 -0.57
N ILE A 210 -16.07 16.03 0.60
CA ILE A 210 -15.11 16.59 1.58
C ILE A 210 -13.92 15.64 1.71
N ASN A 211 -12.76 16.11 1.27
CA ASN A 211 -11.51 15.42 1.49
C ASN A 211 -11.01 15.70 2.91
N VAL A 212 -10.72 14.67 3.68
CA VAL A 212 -10.13 14.82 5.01
C VAL A 212 -8.63 14.54 4.93
N ALA A 213 -7.83 15.57 5.24
CA ALA A 213 -6.38 15.45 5.22
C ALA A 213 -5.89 14.45 6.29
N ASP A 214 -4.95 13.57 5.94
CA ASP A 214 -4.31 12.72 6.93
C ASP A 214 -3.03 13.39 7.46
N SER A 215 -3.00 13.60 8.77
CA SER A 215 -1.83 14.15 9.49
C SER A 215 -1.22 15.40 8.83
N PRO A 216 -2.01 16.44 8.51
CA PRO A 216 -1.53 17.61 7.78
C PRO A 216 -0.34 18.24 8.49
N MET A 217 0.68 18.62 7.70
CA MET A 217 1.97 19.15 8.18
C MET A 217 2.71 18.21 9.15
N ALA A 218 2.57 16.89 9.00
CA ALA A 218 3.16 15.86 9.87
C ALA A 218 2.80 16.04 11.35
N ARG A 219 1.61 16.57 11.67
CA ARG A 219 1.12 16.75 13.02
C ARG A 219 0.02 15.76 13.35
N MET A 220 0.07 15.23 14.57
CA MET A 220 -0.96 14.31 15.07
C MET A 220 -2.33 14.99 15.08
N ARG A 221 -3.32 14.32 14.50
CA ARG A 221 -4.72 14.72 14.41
C ARG A 221 -5.63 13.55 14.73
N MET A 222 -6.93 13.80 14.83
CA MET A 222 -7.92 12.71 14.82
C MET A 222 -7.76 11.91 13.52
N SER A 223 -7.98 10.59 13.59
CA SER A 223 -7.93 9.74 12.40
C SER A 223 -8.84 10.26 11.28
N ALA A 224 -8.30 10.42 10.08
CA ALA A 224 -9.07 10.85 8.92
C ALA A 224 -10.27 9.92 8.67
N TRP A 225 -10.09 8.61 8.81
CA TRP A 225 -11.18 7.62 8.71
C TRP A 225 -12.32 7.85 9.70
N ALA A 226 -11.98 8.14 10.96
CA ALA A 226 -12.99 8.42 11.98
C ALA A 226 -13.74 9.72 11.68
N VAL A 227 -13.04 10.72 11.13
CA VAL A 227 -13.66 11.99 10.72
C VAL A 227 -14.59 11.77 9.52
N CYS A 228 -14.16 11.04 8.50
CA CYS A 228 -15.00 10.71 7.34
C CYS A 228 -16.29 10.00 7.77
N ASP A 229 -16.19 8.95 8.62
CA ASP A 229 -17.36 8.23 9.12
C ASP A 229 -18.33 9.15 9.87
N VAL A 230 -17.81 10.01 10.76
CA VAL A 230 -18.65 10.93 11.54
C VAL A 230 -19.30 12.01 10.65
N VAL A 231 -18.58 12.56 9.68
CA VAL A 231 -19.11 13.56 8.74
C VAL A 231 -20.19 12.93 7.86
N GLN A 232 -19.92 11.78 7.27
CA GLN A 232 -20.88 11.08 6.41
C GLN A 232 -22.16 10.73 7.17
N ARG A 233 -22.08 10.23 8.40
CA ARG A 233 -23.26 9.88 9.22
C ARG A 233 -24.05 11.10 9.74
N LYS A 234 -23.39 12.22 10.00
CA LYS A 234 -24.02 13.38 10.65
C LYS A 234 -24.43 14.47 9.68
N VAL A 235 -23.71 14.62 8.57
CA VAL A 235 -23.94 15.67 7.57
C VAL A 235 -24.47 15.09 6.26
N GLY A 236 -24.07 13.84 5.91
CA GLY A 236 -24.57 13.17 4.71
C GLY A 236 -23.85 13.59 3.43
N VAL A 237 -22.71 14.29 3.52
CA VAL A 237 -21.82 14.60 2.38
C VAL A 237 -20.76 13.51 2.24
N GLU A 238 -20.36 13.20 1.00
CA GLU A 238 -19.29 12.23 0.72
C GLU A 238 -17.91 12.75 1.06
#